data_9ea1526f7a5854351d0a90acc6aab80f
#
_entry.id   9ea1526f7a5854351d0a90acc6aab80f
#
_cell.length_a   1.000
_cell.length_b   1.000
_cell.length_c   1.000
_cell.angle_alpha   90.00
_cell.angle_beta   90.00
_cell.angle_gamma   90.00
#
_symmetry.space_group_name_H-M   'P 1'
#
loop_
_entity.id
_entity.type
_entity.pdbx_description
1 polymer ?
#
loop_
_entity_poly.entity_id
_entity_poly.type
_entity_poly.pdbx_seq_one_letter_code
_entity_poly.pdbx_strand_id
1 'polypeptide(L)'
;VSEVKFKAIGGLRTNDSNEIVVGKSVDIRKSNGPHSDDLEGPFHSTFDQYLHHVDAILSAIRANMMFRGAPLFAYLSYLEVRELILACPSLKEEEHDYYLKHPDPKSDNLLISSSGAVTALLDWQW
;
A
#
# COMPACT_ATOMS: atom_id res chain seq x y z
N VAL A 1 -16.07 0.06 -10.86
CA VAL A 1 -15.10 0.21 -9.73
C VAL A 1 -14.23 1.46 -9.95
N SER A 2 -13.93 1.83 -11.21
CA SER A 2 -13.14 3.02 -11.54
C SER A 2 -13.83 4.37 -11.30
N GLU A 3 -15.10 4.38 -10.92
CA GLU A 3 -15.86 5.61 -10.69
C GLU A 3 -15.78 6.11 -9.24
N VAL A 4 -15.41 5.23 -8.30
CA VAL A 4 -15.27 5.61 -6.88
C VAL A 4 -13.88 6.16 -6.65
N LYS A 5 -13.80 7.47 -6.35
CA LYS A 5 -12.57 8.22 -6.16
C LYS A 5 -12.34 8.56 -4.69
N PHE A 6 -11.09 8.50 -4.28
CA PHE A 6 -10.65 8.84 -2.93
C PHE A 6 -9.59 9.94 -2.99
N LYS A 7 -9.40 10.66 -1.90
CA LYS A 7 -8.42 11.77 -1.78
C LYS A 7 -7.17 11.38 -1.00
N ALA A 8 -7.05 10.11 -0.62
CA ALA A 8 -5.89 9.57 0.09
C ALA A 8 -5.73 8.08 -0.21
N ILE A 9 -4.54 7.55 0.07
CA ILE A 9 -4.17 6.15 -0.05
C ILE A 9 -4.18 5.53 1.35
N GLY A 10 -4.91 4.43 1.52
CA GLY A 10 -5.00 3.75 2.81
C GLY A 10 -6.08 2.67 2.83
N GLY A 11 -6.39 2.17 4.02
CA GLY A 11 -7.49 1.22 4.23
C GLY A 11 -8.85 1.92 4.32
N LEU A 12 -9.89 1.29 3.77
CA LEU A 12 -11.25 1.80 3.95
C LEU A 12 -11.76 1.48 5.36
N ARG A 13 -12.39 2.44 6.00
CA ARG A 13 -12.97 2.33 7.34
C ARG A 13 -14.31 3.07 7.39
N THR A 14 -15.09 2.73 8.38
CA THR A 14 -16.30 3.48 8.72
C THR A 14 -15.96 4.45 9.85
N ASN A 15 -16.33 5.71 9.74
CA ASN A 15 -16.23 6.69 10.82
C ASN A 15 -17.45 6.57 11.78
N ASP A 16 -17.46 7.39 12.83
CA ASP A 16 -18.54 7.40 13.84
C ASP A 16 -19.90 7.78 13.25
N SER A 17 -19.92 8.47 12.09
CA SER A 17 -21.13 8.82 11.34
C SER A 17 -21.55 7.72 10.35
N ASN A 18 -20.93 6.55 10.37
CA ASN A 18 -21.15 5.43 9.45
C ASN A 18 -20.84 5.75 7.98
N GLU A 19 -19.96 6.72 7.73
CA GLU A 19 -19.48 7.07 6.40
C GLU A 19 -18.18 6.33 6.09
N ILE A 20 -17.97 5.93 4.83
CA ILE A 20 -16.74 5.30 4.37
C ILE A 20 -15.65 6.36 4.21
N VAL A 21 -14.57 6.22 4.95
CA VAL A 21 -13.41 7.11 4.91
C VAL A 21 -12.12 6.32 4.67
N VAL A 22 -11.11 6.99 4.12
CA VAL A 22 -9.77 6.42 4.01
C VAL A 22 -9.04 6.63 5.34
N GLY A 23 -8.65 5.54 5.95
CA GLY A 23 -7.87 5.53 7.19
C GLY A 23 -6.50 4.88 6.99
N LYS A 24 -5.83 4.59 8.10
CA LYS A 24 -4.58 3.82 8.08
C LYS A 24 -4.82 2.41 7.57
N SER A 25 -3.85 1.85 6.86
CA SER A 25 -3.82 0.47 6.41
C SER A 25 -2.79 -0.35 7.18
N VAL A 26 -2.98 -1.66 7.21
CA VAL A 26 -1.99 -2.59 7.79
C VAL A 26 -0.81 -2.73 6.83
N ASP A 27 0.42 -2.63 7.33
CA ASP A 27 1.59 -3.05 6.58
C ASP A 27 1.71 -4.58 6.64
N ILE A 28 1.34 -5.25 5.55
CA ILE A 28 1.36 -6.71 5.42
C ILE A 28 2.76 -7.30 5.70
N ARG A 29 3.81 -6.52 5.54
CA ARG A 29 5.21 -6.97 5.74
C ARG A 29 5.58 -7.08 7.22
N LYS A 30 4.83 -6.46 8.10
CA LYS A 30 5.03 -6.51 9.56
C LYS A 30 4.22 -7.61 10.23
N SER A 31 3.65 -8.54 9.47
CA SER A 31 2.62 -9.46 9.91
C SER A 31 3.11 -10.57 10.85
N ASN A 32 3.17 -10.21 12.13
CA ASN A 32 2.92 -11.20 13.20
C ASN A 32 1.54 -10.99 13.86
N GLY A 33 0.60 -10.38 13.13
CA GLY A 33 -0.74 -10.01 13.58
C GLY A 33 -0.95 -8.50 13.62
N PRO A 34 -2.18 -8.03 13.52
CA PRO A 34 -2.50 -6.60 13.49
C PRO A 34 -2.30 -6.00 14.89
N HIS A 35 -1.11 -5.53 15.18
CA HIS A 35 -0.88 -4.61 16.28
C HIS A 35 -1.27 -3.20 15.84
N SER A 36 -1.89 -2.43 16.71
CA SER A 36 -2.33 -1.05 16.42
C SER A 36 -1.20 -0.14 15.94
N ASP A 37 0.04 -0.46 16.28
CA ASP A 37 1.25 0.30 15.95
C ASP A 37 1.78 0.00 14.53
N ASP A 38 1.25 -1.05 13.88
CA ASP A 38 1.63 -1.45 12.51
C ASP A 38 0.77 -0.78 11.43
N LEU A 39 -0.08 0.16 11.81
CA LEU A 39 -0.94 0.89 10.89
C LEU A 39 -0.23 2.11 10.31
N GLU A 40 -0.19 2.21 8.98
CA GLU A 40 0.45 3.28 8.23
C GLU A 40 -0.55 4.11 7.42
N GLY A 41 -0.20 5.37 7.15
CA GLY A 41 -1.04 6.31 6.40
C GLY A 41 -2.13 6.97 7.26
N PRO A 42 -3.23 7.46 6.64
CA PRO A 42 -3.39 7.55 5.19
C PRO A 42 -2.34 8.46 4.56
N PHE A 43 -1.96 8.17 3.30
CA PHE A 43 -1.01 8.99 2.54
C PHE A 43 -1.77 9.87 1.56
N HIS A 44 -1.28 11.09 1.34
CA HIS A 44 -1.90 12.05 0.42
C HIS A 44 -1.22 12.10 -0.96
N SER A 45 -0.11 11.37 -1.13
CA SER A 45 0.56 11.19 -2.41
C SER A 45 1.21 9.81 -2.51
N THR A 46 1.38 9.33 -3.73
CA THR A 46 2.17 8.12 -4.02
C THR A 46 3.63 8.31 -3.64
N PHE A 47 4.15 9.53 -3.79
CA PHE A 47 5.51 9.89 -3.35
C PHE A 47 5.69 9.66 -1.84
N ASP A 48 4.79 10.20 -1.01
CA ASP A 48 4.85 10.05 0.45
C ASP A 48 4.74 8.58 0.85
N GLN A 49 3.86 7.82 0.22
CA GLN A 49 3.69 6.39 0.48
C GLN A 49 4.97 5.61 0.20
N TYR A 50 5.59 5.81 -0.97
CA TYR A 50 6.82 5.08 -1.33
C TYR A 50 8.00 5.48 -0.46
N LEU A 51 8.17 6.78 -0.19
CA LEU A 51 9.24 7.26 0.66
C LEU A 51 9.11 6.70 2.08
N HIS A 52 7.90 6.73 2.65
CA HIS A 52 7.62 6.14 3.96
C HIS A 52 7.96 4.64 4.01
N HIS A 53 7.54 3.88 3.00
CA HIS A 53 7.84 2.44 2.94
C HIS A 53 9.34 2.15 2.87
N VAL A 54 10.09 2.89 2.06
CA VAL A 54 11.56 2.71 1.96
C VAL A 54 12.24 3.09 3.26
N ASP A 55 11.87 4.20 3.88
CA ASP A 55 12.44 4.64 5.15
C ASP A 55 12.13 3.65 6.30
N ALA A 56 10.95 3.04 6.31
CA ALA A 56 10.59 1.98 7.24
C ALA A 56 11.45 0.71 7.05
N ILE A 57 11.70 0.30 5.80
CA ILE A 57 12.60 -0.84 5.49
C ILE A 57 14.04 -0.55 5.92
N LEU A 58 14.57 0.63 5.59
CA LEU A 58 15.92 1.04 6.01
C LEU A 58 16.05 1.01 7.54
N SER A 59 15.02 1.49 8.25
CA SER A 59 14.98 1.44 9.72
C SER A 59 14.97 0.00 10.25
N ALA A 60 14.19 -0.89 9.63
CA ALA A 60 14.12 -2.30 10.03
C ALA A 60 15.45 -3.04 9.77
N ILE A 61 16.17 -2.72 8.67
CA ILE A 61 17.50 -3.27 8.40
C ILE A 61 18.49 -2.80 9.49
N ARG A 62 18.49 -1.52 9.83
CA ARG A 62 19.36 -0.96 10.89
C ARG A 62 19.08 -1.59 12.25
N ALA A 63 17.83 -1.92 12.54
CA ALA A 63 17.41 -2.63 13.74
C ALA A 63 17.68 -4.15 13.69
N ASN A 64 18.32 -4.66 12.63
CA ASN A 64 18.56 -6.08 12.40
C ASN A 64 17.28 -6.95 12.39
N MET A 65 16.16 -6.37 11.97
CA MET A 65 14.87 -7.05 11.88
C MET A 65 14.63 -7.69 10.51
N MET A 66 15.29 -7.16 9.44
CA MET A 66 15.16 -7.63 8.06
C MET A 66 16.51 -7.89 7.42
N PHE A 67 16.55 -8.77 6.41
CA PHE A 67 17.73 -9.07 5.57
C PHE A 67 18.99 -9.46 6.36
N ARG A 68 18.84 -10.23 7.45
CA ARG A 68 19.92 -10.60 8.37
C ARG A 68 21.12 -11.29 7.71
N GLY A 69 20.92 -11.98 6.56
CA GLY A 69 21.99 -12.65 5.83
C GLY A 69 22.90 -11.72 5.01
N ALA A 70 22.40 -10.54 4.62
CA ALA A 70 23.13 -9.56 3.81
C ALA A 70 22.68 -8.12 4.10
N PRO A 71 22.75 -7.64 5.36
CA PRO A 71 22.15 -6.37 5.74
C PRO A 71 22.77 -5.16 5.04
N LEU A 72 24.10 -5.18 4.83
CA LEU A 72 24.77 -4.07 4.16
C LEU A 72 24.35 -3.95 2.70
N PHE A 73 24.30 -5.07 1.98
CA PHE A 73 23.87 -5.07 0.57
C PHE A 73 22.42 -4.58 0.45
N ALA A 74 21.52 -5.10 1.28
CA ALA A 74 20.12 -4.68 1.29
C ALA A 74 20.00 -3.18 1.64
N TYR A 75 20.73 -2.70 2.63
CA TYR A 75 20.71 -1.29 3.03
C TYR A 75 21.12 -0.37 1.89
N LEU A 76 22.23 -0.67 1.21
CA LEU A 76 22.70 0.11 0.07
C LEU A 76 21.71 0.11 -1.09
N SER A 77 21.13 -1.06 -1.42
CA SER A 77 20.12 -1.15 -2.47
C SER A 77 18.88 -0.31 -2.15
N TYR A 78 18.40 -0.32 -0.91
CA TYR A 78 17.26 0.51 -0.51
C TYR A 78 17.59 2.00 -0.42
N LEU A 79 18.84 2.38 -0.14
CA LEU A 79 19.28 3.77 -0.30
C LEU A 79 19.22 4.22 -1.76
N GLU A 80 19.65 3.38 -2.72
CA GLU A 80 19.51 3.68 -4.14
C GLU A 80 18.04 3.84 -4.56
N VAL A 81 17.16 2.94 -4.10
CA VAL A 81 15.71 3.07 -4.34
C VAL A 81 15.18 4.38 -3.76
N ARG A 82 15.59 4.76 -2.57
CA ARG A 82 15.22 6.04 -1.95
C ARG A 82 15.63 7.24 -2.81
N GLU A 83 16.86 7.25 -3.28
CA GLU A 83 17.35 8.32 -4.16
C GLU A 83 16.60 8.37 -5.50
N LEU A 84 16.24 7.22 -6.06
CA LEU A 84 15.41 7.15 -7.27
C LEU A 84 14.02 7.74 -7.04
N ILE A 85 13.38 7.45 -5.90
CA ILE A 85 12.09 8.04 -5.53
C ILE A 85 12.23 9.57 -5.41
N LEU A 86 13.26 10.05 -4.72
CA LEU A 86 13.52 11.48 -4.55
C LEU A 86 13.81 12.19 -5.88
N ALA A 87 14.43 11.50 -6.82
CA ALA A 87 14.80 12.04 -8.12
C ALA A 87 13.67 11.93 -9.18
N CYS A 88 12.60 11.16 -8.92
CA CYS A 88 11.55 10.91 -9.90
C CYS A 88 10.52 12.05 -9.94
N PRO A 89 10.47 12.87 -11.02
CA PRO A 89 9.52 13.97 -11.10
C PRO A 89 8.07 13.48 -11.12
N SER A 90 7.78 12.39 -11.84
CA SER A 90 6.42 11.86 -12.00
C SER A 90 5.79 11.39 -10.68
N LEU A 91 6.58 11.00 -9.68
CA LEU A 91 6.07 10.67 -8.36
C LEU A 91 5.71 11.92 -7.53
N LYS A 92 6.23 13.09 -7.92
CA LYS A 92 5.97 14.37 -7.24
C LYS A 92 4.81 15.13 -7.86
N GLU A 93 4.31 14.67 -9.01
CA GLU A 93 3.10 15.21 -9.59
C GLU A 93 1.93 14.93 -8.64
N GLU A 94 1.12 15.96 -8.37
CA GLU A 94 -0.02 15.83 -7.47
C GLU A 94 -1.07 14.92 -8.11
N GLU A 95 -1.24 13.73 -7.57
CA GLU A 95 -2.39 12.88 -7.88
C GLU A 95 -3.58 13.36 -7.06
N HIS A 96 -4.64 13.76 -7.76
CA HIS A 96 -5.84 14.28 -7.09
C HIS A 96 -6.87 13.21 -6.76
N ASP A 97 -6.81 12.06 -7.41
CA ASP A 97 -7.79 10.99 -7.30
C ASP A 97 -7.12 9.61 -7.22
N TYR A 98 -7.49 8.86 -6.19
CA TYR A 98 -7.10 7.47 -5.99
C TYR A 98 -8.30 6.56 -6.18
N TYR A 99 -8.05 5.32 -6.54
CA TYR A 99 -9.10 4.35 -6.86
C TYR A 99 -8.96 3.10 -6.00
N LEU A 100 -10.09 2.44 -5.78
CA LEU A 100 -10.08 1.16 -5.09
C LEU A 100 -9.33 0.13 -5.93
N LYS A 101 -8.33 -0.51 -5.31
CA LYS A 101 -7.56 -1.59 -5.92
C LYS A 101 -7.79 -2.87 -5.13
N HIS A 102 -8.12 -3.96 -5.84
CA HIS A 102 -8.16 -5.27 -5.22
C HIS A 102 -6.73 -5.70 -4.85
N PRO A 103 -6.46 -6.09 -3.60
CA PRO A 103 -5.10 -6.40 -3.14
C PRO A 103 -4.51 -7.64 -3.82
N ASP A 104 -5.35 -8.63 -4.17
CA ASP A 104 -4.94 -9.86 -4.83
C ASP A 104 -5.78 -10.14 -6.10
N PRO A 105 -5.50 -9.46 -7.23
CA PRO A 105 -6.31 -9.53 -8.45
C PRO A 105 -6.02 -10.81 -9.26
N LYS A 106 -6.20 -11.99 -8.65
CA LYS A 106 -6.09 -13.29 -9.33
C LYS A 106 -7.36 -13.63 -10.08
N SER A 107 -7.22 -14.52 -11.09
CA SER A 107 -8.35 -15.07 -11.83
C SER A 107 -9.36 -15.81 -10.93
N ASP A 108 -8.88 -16.42 -9.85
CA ASP A 108 -9.69 -17.20 -8.90
C ASP A 108 -10.66 -16.31 -8.10
N ASN A 109 -10.37 -15.00 -8.02
CA ASN A 109 -11.19 -14.01 -7.34
C ASN A 109 -12.18 -13.32 -8.28
N LEU A 110 -12.28 -13.76 -9.55
CA LEU A 110 -13.19 -13.22 -10.54
C LEU A 110 -14.35 -14.19 -10.80
N LEU A 111 -15.58 -13.71 -10.66
CA LEU A 111 -16.74 -14.40 -11.20
C LEU A 111 -17.05 -13.89 -12.60
N ILE A 112 -17.13 -14.83 -13.53
CA ILE A 112 -17.35 -14.55 -14.95
C ILE A 112 -18.65 -15.20 -15.39
N SER A 113 -19.51 -14.47 -16.08
CA SER A 113 -20.73 -14.99 -16.68
C SER A 113 -20.43 -15.91 -17.88
N SER A 114 -21.43 -16.63 -18.34
CA SER A 114 -21.34 -17.44 -19.58
C SER A 114 -21.02 -16.61 -20.84
N SER A 115 -21.26 -15.29 -20.80
CA SER A 115 -20.91 -14.36 -21.87
C SER A 115 -19.48 -13.80 -21.77
N GLY A 116 -18.71 -14.20 -20.74
CA GLY A 116 -17.36 -13.69 -20.51
C GLY A 116 -17.29 -12.34 -19.75
N ALA A 117 -18.41 -11.80 -19.31
CA ALA A 117 -18.41 -10.56 -18.52
C ALA A 117 -18.07 -10.85 -17.06
N VAL A 118 -17.23 -9.99 -16.44
CA VAL A 118 -16.96 -10.03 -15.00
C VAL A 118 -18.21 -9.59 -14.26
N THR A 119 -18.73 -10.44 -13.38
CA THR A 119 -19.96 -10.21 -12.61
C THR A 119 -19.70 -9.90 -11.15
N ALA A 120 -18.58 -10.37 -10.58
CA ALA A 120 -18.17 -10.04 -9.22
C ALA A 120 -16.67 -10.20 -9.03
N LEU A 121 -16.15 -9.51 -8.01
CA LEU A 121 -14.82 -9.70 -7.43
C LEU A 121 -15.01 -10.27 -6.02
N LEU A 122 -14.31 -11.36 -5.73
CA LEU A 122 -14.33 -12.05 -4.44
C LEU A 122 -13.09 -11.70 -3.63
N ASP A 123 -13.12 -12.11 -2.35
CA ASP A 123 -11.95 -12.04 -1.46
C ASP A 123 -11.36 -10.62 -1.29
N TRP A 124 -12.23 -9.72 -0.85
CA TRP A 124 -11.84 -8.35 -0.47
C TRP A 124 -11.31 -8.24 0.96
N GLN A 125 -11.24 -9.35 1.70
CA GLN A 125 -10.82 -9.38 3.10
C GLN A 125 -9.30 -9.57 3.22
N TRP A 126 -8.69 -8.70 4.03
CA TRP A 126 -7.29 -8.77 4.45
C TRP A 126 -7.17 -8.41 5.93
#